data_8d690eb6d7edd7e11274eae6fb3018b8
#
_entry.id   8d690eb6d7edd7e11274eae6fb3018b8
#
_cell.length_a   1.000
_cell.length_b   1.000
_cell.length_c   1.000
_cell.angle_alpha   90.00
_cell.angle_beta   90.00
_cell.angle_gamma   90.00
#
_symmetry.space_group_name_H-M   'P 1'
#
loop_
_entity.id
_entity.type
_entity.pdbx_description
1 polymer ?
#
loop_
_entity_poly.entity_id
_entity_poly.type
_entity_poly.pdbx_seq_one_letter_code
_entity_poly.pdbx_strand_id
1 'polypeptide(L)'
;AATMNITNFQQMGGTALGGMVKNMDASNMAALGDAKLVDMTKTMDAGAFSIMGGAAVADLTKTMDAASLIGLGGGKLANMTKNMNVNNFKTLDPTRILNMAKAMNPANFATMGGTAVAGMTATMDTTALTGLGGAKLADMTKNMNASNFAVLGGARIKDMAATMNITNFQQMGGTALGGMVKNMD
;
A
#
# COMPACT_ATOMS: atom_id res chain seq x y z
N ALA A 1 -27.30 0.63 0.86
CA ALA A 1 -26.08 -0.14 0.54
C ALA A 1 -26.28 -1.65 0.79
N ALA A 2 -27.00 -2.08 1.83
CA ALA A 2 -27.17 -3.49 2.16
C ALA A 2 -27.83 -4.32 1.05
N THR A 3 -28.68 -3.71 0.21
CA THR A 3 -29.40 -4.35 -0.89
C THR A 3 -28.69 -4.20 -2.26
N MET A 4 -27.61 -3.47 -2.35
CA MET A 4 -26.86 -3.23 -3.58
C MET A 4 -25.96 -4.42 -3.92
N ASN A 5 -25.85 -4.75 -5.20
CA ASN A 5 -24.95 -5.75 -5.76
C ASN A 5 -23.88 -5.08 -6.64
N ILE A 6 -22.98 -5.88 -7.23
CA ILE A 6 -21.90 -5.36 -8.08
C ILE A 6 -22.41 -4.55 -9.27
N THR A 7 -23.53 -4.94 -9.88
CA THR A 7 -24.13 -4.20 -11.01
C THR A 7 -24.57 -2.80 -10.56
N ASN A 8 -25.17 -2.67 -9.37
CA ASN A 8 -25.55 -1.37 -8.82
C ASN A 8 -24.32 -0.48 -8.58
N PHE A 9 -23.22 -1.06 -8.05
CA PHE A 9 -21.98 -0.32 -7.86
C PHE A 9 -21.36 0.13 -9.18
N GLN A 10 -21.38 -0.72 -10.21
CA GLN A 10 -20.90 -0.37 -11.54
C GLN A 10 -21.71 0.78 -12.16
N GLN A 11 -23.04 0.77 -11.99
CA GLN A 11 -23.91 1.85 -12.46
C GLN A 11 -23.65 3.20 -11.75
N MET A 12 -23.28 3.18 -10.48
CA MET A 12 -22.92 4.39 -9.74
C MET A 12 -21.62 5.03 -10.25
N GLY A 13 -20.68 4.22 -10.74
CA GLY A 13 -19.37 4.64 -11.17
C GLY A 13 -18.41 4.94 -10.02
N GLY A 14 -17.12 4.93 -10.33
CA GLY A 14 -16.05 5.03 -9.33
C GLY A 14 -16.10 6.32 -8.50
N THR A 15 -16.34 7.46 -9.12
CA THR A 15 -16.40 8.78 -8.46
C THR A 15 -17.49 8.85 -7.38
N ALA A 16 -18.69 8.37 -7.70
CA ALA A 16 -19.80 8.37 -6.73
C ALA A 16 -19.53 7.39 -5.59
N LEU A 17 -18.95 6.23 -5.88
CA LEU A 17 -18.52 5.26 -4.87
C LEU A 17 -17.42 5.84 -3.97
N GLY A 18 -16.42 6.52 -4.51
CA GLY A 18 -15.39 7.20 -3.73
C GLY A 18 -15.97 8.25 -2.77
N GLY A 19 -16.91 9.05 -3.25
CA GLY A 19 -17.64 10.03 -2.43
C GLY A 19 -18.49 9.39 -1.33
N MET A 20 -19.14 8.26 -1.63
CA MET A 20 -19.92 7.51 -0.65
C MET A 20 -19.03 6.92 0.45
N VAL A 21 -17.95 6.22 0.08
CA VAL A 21 -17.05 5.56 1.04
C VAL A 21 -16.27 6.57 1.88
N LYS A 22 -15.92 7.74 1.33
CA LYS A 22 -15.28 8.82 2.07
C LYS A 22 -16.04 9.23 3.34
N ASN A 23 -17.37 9.15 3.29
CA ASN A 23 -18.25 9.56 4.38
C ASN A 23 -18.67 8.38 5.29
N MET A 24 -18.14 7.19 5.05
CA MET A 24 -18.37 6.01 5.89
C MET A 24 -17.25 5.88 6.92
N ASP A 25 -17.62 5.58 8.15
CA ASP A 25 -16.66 5.14 9.16
C ASP A 25 -16.34 3.64 9.04
N ALA A 26 -15.35 3.17 9.79
CA ALA A 26 -14.94 1.76 9.77
C ALA A 26 -16.08 0.80 10.18
N SER A 27 -16.99 1.22 11.06
CA SER A 27 -18.15 0.42 11.51
C SER A 27 -19.15 0.24 10.35
N ASN A 28 -19.45 1.32 9.63
CA ASN A 28 -20.32 1.27 8.46
C ASN A 28 -19.71 0.43 7.33
N MET A 29 -18.40 0.50 7.14
CA MET A 29 -17.69 -0.35 6.18
C MET A 29 -17.78 -1.83 6.60
N ALA A 30 -17.52 -2.14 7.87
CA ALA A 30 -17.64 -3.50 8.39
C ALA A 30 -19.06 -4.07 8.25
N ALA A 31 -20.09 -3.23 8.43
CA ALA A 31 -21.49 -3.64 8.26
C ALA A 31 -21.86 -3.98 6.81
N LEU A 32 -21.13 -3.48 5.81
CA LEU A 32 -21.33 -3.89 4.40
C LEU A 32 -20.84 -5.31 4.13
N GLY A 33 -19.84 -5.76 4.86
CA GLY A 33 -19.17 -7.03 4.67
C GLY A 33 -18.14 -7.01 3.54
N ASP A 34 -17.16 -7.90 3.66
CA ASP A 34 -15.96 -7.94 2.83
C ASP A 34 -16.28 -8.07 1.31
N ALA A 35 -17.18 -8.95 0.93
CA ALA A 35 -17.55 -9.18 -0.48
C ALA A 35 -18.04 -7.89 -1.17
N LYS A 36 -18.88 -7.09 -0.50
CA LYS A 36 -19.36 -5.82 -1.06
C LYS A 36 -18.28 -4.77 -1.14
N LEU A 37 -17.39 -4.71 -0.14
CA LEU A 37 -16.25 -3.81 -0.15
C LEU A 37 -15.31 -4.13 -1.32
N VAL A 38 -15.07 -5.42 -1.60
CA VAL A 38 -14.32 -5.88 -2.77
C VAL A 38 -14.97 -5.43 -4.07
N ASP A 39 -16.27 -5.64 -4.22
CA ASP A 39 -17.00 -5.27 -5.44
C ASP A 39 -16.98 -3.75 -5.68
N MET A 40 -17.18 -2.97 -4.64
CA MET A 40 -17.03 -1.51 -4.70
C MET A 40 -15.63 -1.10 -5.11
N THR A 41 -14.63 -1.70 -4.47
CA THR A 41 -13.21 -1.39 -4.70
C THR A 41 -12.79 -1.75 -6.13
N LYS A 42 -13.26 -2.87 -6.67
CA LYS A 42 -13.01 -3.26 -8.08
C LYS A 42 -13.56 -2.24 -9.07
N THR A 43 -14.70 -1.61 -8.75
CA THR A 43 -15.32 -0.58 -9.59
C THR A 43 -14.60 0.77 -9.52
N MET A 44 -13.95 1.10 -8.40
CA MET A 44 -13.22 2.34 -8.20
C MET A 44 -11.93 2.39 -9.04
N ASP A 45 -11.59 3.57 -9.53
CA ASP A 45 -10.31 3.90 -10.17
C ASP A 45 -9.42 4.75 -9.25
N ALA A 46 -8.26 5.18 -9.76
CA ALA A 46 -7.32 6.02 -9.01
C ALA A 46 -7.94 7.37 -8.58
N GLY A 47 -8.84 7.93 -9.40
CA GLY A 47 -9.57 9.17 -9.11
C GLY A 47 -10.52 8.99 -7.93
N ALA A 48 -11.26 7.89 -7.89
CA ALA A 48 -12.16 7.55 -6.79
C ALA A 48 -11.39 7.40 -5.45
N PHE A 49 -10.24 6.72 -5.44
CA PHE A 49 -9.40 6.60 -4.25
C PHE A 49 -8.80 7.95 -3.83
N SER A 50 -8.49 8.84 -4.77
CA SER A 50 -8.04 10.19 -4.46
C SER A 50 -9.15 11.01 -3.77
N ILE A 51 -10.40 10.87 -4.20
CA ILE A 51 -11.58 11.50 -3.57
C ILE A 51 -11.80 10.97 -2.14
N MET A 52 -11.64 9.67 -1.92
CA MET A 52 -11.73 9.07 -0.59
C MET A 52 -10.70 9.64 0.37
N GLY A 53 -9.48 9.87 -0.11
CA GLY A 53 -8.34 10.24 0.70
C GLY A 53 -7.75 9.09 1.51
N GLY A 54 -6.53 9.27 2.00
CA GLY A 54 -5.75 8.19 2.62
C GLY A 54 -6.39 7.55 3.85
N ALA A 55 -7.10 8.31 4.68
CA ALA A 55 -7.74 7.78 5.90
C ALA A 55 -8.87 6.81 5.55
N ALA A 56 -9.80 7.18 4.68
CA ALA A 56 -10.90 6.31 4.28
C ALA A 56 -10.40 5.07 3.50
N VAL A 57 -9.32 5.22 2.71
CA VAL A 57 -8.66 4.08 2.07
C VAL A 57 -8.03 3.14 3.11
N ALA A 58 -7.43 3.66 4.18
CA ALA A 58 -6.89 2.85 5.25
C ALA A 58 -7.99 2.07 5.98
N ASP A 59 -9.11 2.71 6.31
CA ASP A 59 -10.26 2.05 6.94
C ASP A 59 -10.86 0.97 6.04
N LEU A 60 -11.02 1.26 4.75
CA LEU A 60 -11.44 0.27 3.75
C LEU A 60 -10.48 -0.93 3.70
N THR A 61 -9.17 -0.65 3.64
CA THR A 61 -8.12 -1.69 3.62
C THR A 61 -8.13 -2.52 4.89
N LYS A 62 -8.31 -1.89 6.06
CA LYS A 62 -8.36 -2.54 7.37
C LYS A 62 -9.56 -3.47 7.52
N THR A 63 -10.67 -3.14 6.89
CA THR A 63 -11.92 -3.92 6.99
C THR A 63 -11.91 -5.17 6.11
N MET A 64 -11.21 -5.14 4.95
CA MET A 64 -11.09 -6.31 4.06
C MET A 64 -10.18 -7.38 4.66
N ASP A 65 -10.47 -8.65 4.40
CA ASP A 65 -9.56 -9.74 4.75
C ASP A 65 -8.34 -9.80 3.78
N ALA A 66 -7.33 -10.60 4.16
CA ALA A 66 -6.09 -10.70 3.38
C ALA A 66 -6.31 -11.31 1.98
N ALA A 67 -7.21 -12.28 1.85
CA ALA A 67 -7.51 -12.93 0.56
C ALA A 67 -8.18 -11.95 -0.40
N SER A 68 -9.12 -11.17 0.11
CA SER A 68 -9.81 -10.11 -0.62
C SER A 68 -8.85 -9.03 -1.12
N LEU A 69 -7.94 -8.58 -0.27
CA LEU A 69 -6.91 -7.61 -0.67
C LEU A 69 -6.00 -8.15 -1.78
N ILE A 70 -5.51 -9.39 -1.63
CA ILE A 70 -4.70 -10.04 -2.67
C ILE A 70 -5.52 -10.19 -3.97
N GLY A 71 -6.79 -10.55 -3.86
CA GLY A 71 -7.72 -10.71 -4.98
C GLY A 71 -8.03 -9.42 -5.76
N LEU A 72 -7.77 -8.24 -5.19
CA LEU A 72 -7.84 -6.97 -5.93
C LEU A 72 -6.73 -6.82 -6.96
N GLY A 73 -5.59 -7.49 -6.74
CA GLY A 73 -4.40 -7.41 -7.57
C GLY A 73 -3.55 -6.15 -7.33
N GLY A 74 -2.27 -6.26 -7.66
CA GLY A 74 -1.27 -5.24 -7.35
C GLY A 74 -1.56 -3.85 -7.91
N GLY A 75 -2.11 -3.75 -9.11
CA GLY A 75 -2.47 -2.47 -9.73
C GLY A 75 -3.55 -1.72 -8.96
N LYS A 76 -4.58 -2.41 -8.49
CA LYS A 76 -5.64 -1.82 -7.67
C LYS A 76 -5.10 -1.39 -6.31
N LEU A 77 -4.31 -2.26 -5.67
CA LEU A 77 -3.64 -1.95 -4.41
C LEU A 77 -2.72 -0.72 -4.52
N ALA A 78 -1.96 -0.58 -5.60
CA ALA A 78 -1.12 0.58 -5.84
C ALA A 78 -1.95 1.88 -5.94
N ASN A 79 -3.06 1.86 -6.68
CA ASN A 79 -3.97 2.99 -6.81
C ASN A 79 -4.63 3.38 -5.48
N MET A 80 -5.01 2.38 -4.65
CA MET A 80 -5.54 2.61 -3.31
C MET A 80 -4.49 3.30 -2.42
N THR A 81 -3.31 2.71 -2.33
CA THR A 81 -2.28 3.09 -1.36
C THR A 81 -1.48 4.32 -1.74
N LYS A 82 -1.47 4.72 -3.02
CA LYS A 82 -0.83 5.93 -3.53
C LYS A 82 -1.16 7.20 -2.73
N ASN A 83 -2.39 7.30 -2.23
CA ASN A 83 -2.86 8.46 -1.46
C ASN A 83 -2.71 8.30 0.06
N MET A 84 -2.13 7.20 0.52
CA MET A 84 -1.87 6.94 1.94
C MET A 84 -0.52 7.52 2.36
N ASN A 85 -0.48 8.15 3.52
CA ASN A 85 0.75 8.58 4.19
C ASN A 85 1.15 7.57 5.28
N VAL A 86 2.29 7.80 5.93
CA VAL A 86 2.81 6.92 6.99
C VAL A 86 1.81 6.71 8.14
N ASN A 87 1.03 7.73 8.51
CA ASN A 87 0.04 7.59 9.59
C ASN A 87 -1.14 6.70 9.18
N ASN A 88 -1.55 6.74 7.91
CA ASN A 88 -2.55 5.83 7.38
C ASN A 88 -2.05 4.38 7.40
N PHE A 89 -0.80 4.13 6.96
CA PHE A 89 -0.21 2.79 7.03
C PHE A 89 -0.06 2.28 8.47
N LYS A 90 0.25 3.14 9.45
CA LYS A 90 0.34 2.76 10.88
C LYS A 90 -0.98 2.21 11.47
N THR A 91 -2.11 2.48 10.84
CA THR A 91 -3.41 1.91 11.27
C THR A 91 -3.61 0.48 10.79
N LEU A 92 -2.78 0.01 9.85
CA LEU A 92 -2.79 -1.36 9.33
C LEU A 92 -1.79 -2.22 10.11
N ASP A 93 -2.09 -3.50 10.25
CA ASP A 93 -1.13 -4.42 10.86
C ASP A 93 0.01 -4.78 9.86
N PRO A 94 1.23 -5.11 10.35
CA PRO A 94 2.37 -5.43 9.49
C PRO A 94 2.13 -6.61 8.55
N THR A 95 1.35 -7.62 8.96
CA THR A 95 1.02 -8.78 8.13
C THR A 95 0.18 -8.38 6.93
N ARG A 96 -0.79 -7.48 7.12
CA ARG A 96 -1.61 -6.93 6.04
C ARG A 96 -0.76 -6.16 5.03
N ILE A 97 0.13 -5.31 5.53
CA ILE A 97 1.07 -4.55 4.70
C ILE A 97 1.99 -5.49 3.91
N LEU A 98 2.51 -6.53 4.55
CA LEU A 98 3.31 -7.57 3.90
C LEU A 98 2.54 -8.25 2.75
N ASN A 99 1.30 -8.64 2.98
CA ASN A 99 0.46 -9.29 1.96
C ASN A 99 0.19 -8.37 0.76
N MET A 100 -0.11 -7.10 1.01
CA MET A 100 -0.27 -6.10 -0.03
C MET A 100 1.02 -5.92 -0.85
N ALA A 101 2.16 -5.78 -0.20
CA ALA A 101 3.45 -5.63 -0.87
C ALA A 101 3.82 -6.87 -1.70
N LYS A 102 3.53 -8.08 -1.20
CA LYS A 102 3.73 -9.33 -1.96
C LYS A 102 2.90 -9.40 -3.24
N ALA A 103 1.69 -8.86 -3.23
CA ALA A 103 0.80 -8.82 -4.38
C ALA A 103 1.19 -7.78 -5.44
N MET A 104 2.07 -6.84 -5.12
CA MET A 104 2.55 -5.78 -6.02
C MET A 104 3.80 -6.21 -6.78
N ASN A 105 3.95 -5.69 -8.00
CA ASN A 105 5.16 -5.81 -8.83
C ASN A 105 5.91 -4.46 -8.90
N PRO A 106 7.09 -4.37 -9.55
CA PRO A 106 7.85 -3.12 -9.63
C PRO A 106 7.07 -1.95 -10.22
N ALA A 107 6.22 -2.18 -11.24
CA ALA A 107 5.39 -1.13 -11.85
C ALA A 107 4.33 -0.59 -10.88
N ASN A 108 3.81 -1.45 -9.99
CA ASN A 108 2.86 -1.04 -8.96
C ASN A 108 3.54 -0.13 -7.91
N PHE A 109 4.77 -0.44 -7.48
CA PHE A 109 5.53 0.44 -6.58
C PHE A 109 5.88 1.77 -7.25
N ALA A 110 6.19 1.78 -8.54
CA ALA A 110 6.38 3.02 -9.29
C ALA A 110 5.09 3.86 -9.33
N THR A 111 3.92 3.22 -9.50
CA THR A 111 2.61 3.89 -9.45
C THR A 111 2.30 4.48 -8.08
N MET A 112 2.66 3.80 -6.99
CA MET A 112 2.52 4.32 -5.62
C MET A 112 3.38 5.57 -5.40
N GLY A 113 4.58 5.58 -5.97
CA GLY A 113 5.57 6.62 -5.75
C GLY A 113 6.34 6.47 -4.43
N GLY A 114 7.55 7.04 -4.38
CA GLY A 114 8.49 6.84 -3.27
C GLY A 114 7.94 7.19 -1.88
N THR A 115 7.12 8.22 -1.76
CA THR A 115 6.54 8.65 -0.47
C THR A 115 5.59 7.60 0.10
N ALA A 116 4.68 7.05 -0.70
CA ALA A 116 3.75 6.03 -0.23
C ALA A 116 4.48 4.71 0.05
N VAL A 117 5.45 4.34 -0.80
CA VAL A 117 6.30 3.16 -0.56
C VAL A 117 7.09 3.32 0.74
N ALA A 118 7.69 4.49 1.02
CA ALA A 118 8.39 4.76 2.26
C ALA A 118 7.45 4.66 3.48
N GLY A 119 6.25 5.24 3.39
CA GLY A 119 5.23 5.12 4.44
C GLY A 119 4.85 3.67 4.73
N MET A 120 4.63 2.87 3.69
CA MET A 120 4.36 1.44 3.78
C MET A 120 5.53 0.69 4.45
N THR A 121 6.75 0.92 3.99
CA THR A 121 7.95 0.24 4.50
C THR A 121 8.26 0.62 5.94
N ALA A 122 8.06 1.90 6.33
CA ALA A 122 8.31 2.39 7.69
C ALA A 122 7.42 1.71 8.74
N THR A 123 6.30 1.12 8.35
CA THR A 123 5.37 0.44 9.24
C THR A 123 5.57 -1.08 9.29
N MET A 124 6.40 -1.65 8.43
CA MET A 124 6.78 -3.06 8.49
C MET A 124 7.73 -3.32 9.65
N ASP A 125 7.55 -4.42 10.35
CA ASP A 125 8.54 -4.93 11.31
C ASP A 125 9.63 -5.76 10.59
N THR A 126 10.65 -6.18 11.32
CA THR A 126 11.76 -6.99 10.79
C THR A 126 11.27 -8.30 10.17
N THR A 127 10.25 -8.92 10.76
CA THR A 127 9.64 -10.16 10.24
C THR A 127 8.98 -9.93 8.88
N ALA A 128 8.24 -8.84 8.73
CA ALA A 128 7.61 -8.47 7.45
C ALA A 128 8.65 -8.15 6.38
N LEU A 129 9.70 -7.40 6.71
CA LEU A 129 10.80 -7.09 5.79
C LEU A 129 11.52 -8.36 5.31
N THR A 130 11.86 -9.26 6.24
CA THR A 130 12.46 -10.57 5.92
C THR A 130 11.52 -11.41 5.08
N GLY A 131 10.23 -11.40 5.40
CA GLY A 131 9.18 -12.14 4.68
C GLY A 131 8.92 -11.64 3.24
N LEU A 132 9.32 -10.40 2.91
CA LEU A 132 9.31 -9.89 1.54
C LEU A 132 10.47 -10.44 0.72
N GLY A 133 11.63 -10.58 1.33
CA GLY A 133 12.86 -10.95 0.65
C GLY A 133 13.53 -9.79 -0.08
N GLY A 134 14.85 -9.91 -0.30
CA GLY A 134 15.69 -8.84 -0.84
C GLY A 134 15.26 -8.32 -2.21
N ALA A 135 14.83 -9.20 -3.12
CA ALA A 135 14.40 -8.79 -4.46
C ALA A 135 13.16 -7.85 -4.41
N LYS A 136 12.17 -8.19 -3.58
CA LYS A 136 10.98 -7.34 -3.42
C LYS A 136 11.32 -6.01 -2.76
N LEU A 137 12.21 -6.03 -1.77
CA LEU A 137 12.71 -4.80 -1.13
C LEU A 137 13.46 -3.91 -2.13
N ALA A 138 14.27 -4.49 -3.02
CA ALA A 138 14.93 -3.74 -4.09
C ALA A 138 13.90 -3.08 -5.03
N ASP A 139 12.85 -3.80 -5.44
CA ASP A 139 11.77 -3.27 -6.27
C ASP A 139 11.03 -2.10 -5.60
N MET A 140 10.78 -2.20 -4.31
CA MET A 140 10.16 -1.14 -3.53
C MET A 140 11.05 0.11 -3.45
N THR A 141 12.30 -0.10 -3.12
CA THR A 141 13.24 0.98 -2.77
C THR A 141 13.82 1.71 -3.96
N LYS A 142 13.88 1.09 -5.16
CA LYS A 142 14.43 1.75 -6.35
C LYS A 142 13.71 3.04 -6.75
N ASN A 143 12.47 3.24 -6.30
CA ASN A 143 11.70 4.46 -6.52
C ASN A 143 11.79 5.47 -5.37
N MET A 144 12.61 5.19 -4.34
CA MET A 144 12.83 6.07 -3.20
C MET A 144 14.01 7.00 -3.43
N ASN A 145 13.91 8.22 -2.93
CA ASN A 145 15.00 9.18 -2.81
C ASN A 145 15.47 9.31 -1.35
N ALA A 146 16.49 10.13 -1.09
CA ALA A 146 17.04 10.31 0.24
C ALA A 146 16.00 10.75 1.29
N SER A 147 15.03 11.61 0.92
CA SER A 147 13.97 12.04 1.82
C SER A 147 13.00 10.90 2.18
N ASN A 148 12.76 9.99 1.24
CA ASN A 148 11.96 8.80 1.50
C ASN A 148 12.67 7.85 2.47
N PHE A 149 13.98 7.66 2.33
CA PHE A 149 14.77 6.86 3.28
C PHE A 149 14.83 7.50 4.66
N ALA A 150 14.89 8.82 4.76
CA ALA A 150 14.83 9.52 6.05
C ALA A 150 13.54 9.19 6.85
N VAL A 151 12.42 8.95 6.18
CA VAL A 151 11.15 8.52 6.82
C VAL A 151 11.28 7.14 7.48
N LEU A 152 12.14 6.26 6.94
CA LEU A 152 12.35 4.91 7.46
C LEU A 152 13.14 4.91 8.77
N GLY A 153 14.13 5.80 8.88
CA GLY A 153 15.13 5.81 9.96
C GLY A 153 16.18 4.70 9.85
N GLY A 154 17.35 4.93 10.43
CA GLY A 154 18.52 4.06 10.28
C GLY A 154 18.28 2.60 10.67
N ALA A 155 17.57 2.34 11.77
CA ALA A 155 17.28 0.97 12.22
C ALA A 155 16.51 0.17 11.14
N ARG A 156 15.48 0.75 10.54
CA ARG A 156 14.69 0.11 9.48
C ARG A 156 15.52 -0.13 8.22
N ILE A 157 16.37 0.83 7.89
CA ILE A 157 17.28 0.72 6.75
C ILE A 157 18.27 -0.43 6.96
N LYS A 158 18.82 -0.59 8.17
CA LYS A 158 19.71 -1.71 8.52
C LYS A 158 19.00 -3.07 8.38
N ASP A 159 17.76 -3.19 8.86
CA ASP A 159 16.97 -4.41 8.71
C ASP A 159 16.74 -4.78 7.23
N MET A 160 16.43 -3.79 6.41
CA MET A 160 16.28 -3.97 4.96
C MET A 160 17.61 -4.39 4.30
N ALA A 161 18.71 -3.71 4.64
CA ALA A 161 20.03 -4.00 4.10
C ALA A 161 20.48 -5.42 4.46
N ALA A 162 20.21 -5.88 5.68
CA ALA A 162 20.52 -7.24 6.13
C ALA A 162 19.76 -8.32 5.35
N THR A 163 18.61 -7.97 4.75
CA THR A 163 17.79 -8.88 3.95
C THR A 163 18.23 -8.93 2.48
N MET A 164 18.99 -7.93 2.01
CA MET A 164 19.41 -7.77 0.61
C MET A 164 20.79 -8.40 0.35
N ASN A 165 21.00 -8.89 -0.87
CA ASN A 165 22.29 -9.31 -1.40
C ASN A 165 22.82 -8.29 -2.43
N ILE A 166 24.02 -8.53 -2.97
CA ILE A 166 24.67 -7.63 -3.94
C ILE A 166 23.81 -7.38 -5.18
N THR A 167 23.11 -8.38 -5.69
CA THR A 167 22.22 -8.24 -6.84
C THR A 167 21.05 -7.31 -6.54
N ASN A 168 20.49 -7.39 -5.33
CA ASN A 168 19.41 -6.51 -4.90
C ASN A 168 19.86 -5.05 -4.82
N PHE A 169 21.06 -4.79 -4.28
CA PHE A 169 21.63 -3.44 -4.28
C PHE A 169 21.88 -2.89 -5.69
N GLN A 170 22.34 -3.73 -6.61
CA GLN A 170 22.50 -3.35 -8.02
C GLN A 170 21.14 -2.99 -8.67
N GLN A 171 20.07 -3.72 -8.35
CA GLN A 171 18.71 -3.45 -8.84
C GLN A 171 18.14 -2.13 -8.35
N MET A 172 18.50 -1.68 -7.15
CA MET A 172 18.04 -0.40 -6.61
C MET A 172 18.54 0.79 -7.43
N GLY A 173 19.74 0.68 -8.00
CA GLY A 173 20.41 1.76 -8.69
C GLY A 173 21.05 2.78 -7.75
N GLY A 174 22.00 3.58 -8.29
CA GLY A 174 22.87 4.45 -7.50
C GLY A 174 22.15 5.52 -6.69
N THR A 175 21.08 6.12 -7.23
CA THR A 175 20.32 7.17 -6.53
C THR A 175 19.63 6.63 -5.27
N ALA A 176 18.95 5.49 -5.38
CA ALA A 176 18.28 4.88 -4.23
C ALA A 176 19.31 4.36 -3.22
N LEU A 177 20.37 3.71 -3.68
CA LEU A 177 21.45 3.22 -2.82
C LEU A 177 22.14 4.36 -2.06
N GLY A 178 22.47 5.47 -2.74
CA GLY A 178 23.02 6.66 -2.11
C GLY A 178 22.10 7.28 -1.07
N GLY A 179 20.80 7.35 -1.37
CA GLY A 179 19.78 7.80 -0.41
C GLY A 179 19.67 6.89 0.81
N MET A 180 19.75 5.57 0.61
CA MET A 180 19.76 4.56 1.66
C MET A 180 20.96 4.72 2.58
N VAL A 181 22.18 4.73 2.03
CA VAL A 181 23.44 4.84 2.79
C VAL A 181 23.50 6.12 3.60
N LYS A 182 23.08 7.25 3.02
CA LYS A 182 23.04 8.56 3.71
C LYS A 182 22.19 8.54 4.99
N ASN A 183 21.23 7.64 5.12
CA ASN A 183 20.28 7.60 6.23
C ASN A 183 20.45 6.33 7.11
N MET A 184 21.60 5.65 7.04
CA MET A 184 21.88 4.43 7.82
C MET A 184 22.38 4.69 9.24
N ASP A 185 22.71 5.91 9.60
CA ASP A 185 23.28 6.28 10.92
C ASP A 185 22.27 6.20 12.07
#